data_59b7957ea721ed054f0549730755dd95
#
_entry.id   59b7957ea721ed054f0549730755dd95
#
_cell.length_a   1.000
_cell.length_b   1.000
_cell.length_c   1.000
_cell.angle_alpha   90.00
_cell.angle_beta   90.00
_cell.angle_gamma   90.00
#
_symmetry.space_group_name_H-M   'P 1'
#
loop_
_entity.id
_entity.type
_entity.pdbx_description
1 polymer ?
#
loop_
_entity_poly.entity_id
_entity_poly.type
_entity_poly.pdbx_seq_one_letter_code
_entity_poly.pdbx_strand_id
1 'polypeptide(L)'
;MAVIGAGQAGLSAAYHLRRTGFRNGTGFVVLDHGKRPGGAWQYRWPSLKLGKAHAIHDLPGMALGEADRDRPASEVVSEYFGRYERTFDLPVVRPVDVLSVHDEGERLLVESATDTWAARAVINATGTWDRPFWPYYPGQERFRGRQLHTADFESVEEFRGKHVVVVGGGASGVQLLLEIAEVASGTTWVTRREPEWLDAEFGPEIGRQSVAKVDRRVRAGLPPGSVVSVTGLALTPDVRRGLEQGILDRKPMFDHLTEHSVVWADGTERHADAILWATGFRAALDHLAPLHLRAPGGGIRMDGTRVVADPRLHLVGYGPSASTIGANRAGRAAVTEIRRYLEGRG
;
A
#
# COMPACT_ATOMS: atom_id res chain seq x y z
N MET A 1 10.46 -11.12 -19.94
CA MET A 1 10.30 -10.71 -18.53
C MET A 1 8.85 -10.37 -18.26
N ALA A 2 8.38 -10.55 -17.02
CA ALA A 2 7.07 -10.09 -16.61
C ALA A 2 7.19 -9.09 -15.43
N VAL A 3 6.42 -8.00 -15.49
CA VAL A 3 6.19 -7.10 -14.37
C VAL A 3 4.75 -7.30 -13.93
N ILE A 4 4.51 -7.59 -12.65
CA ILE A 4 3.18 -7.83 -12.12
C ILE A 4 2.75 -6.59 -11.31
N GLY A 5 1.74 -5.88 -11.82
CA GLY A 5 1.22 -4.61 -11.30
C GLY A 5 1.74 -3.39 -12.05
N ALA A 6 0.83 -2.47 -12.42
CA ALA A 6 1.12 -1.20 -13.08
C ALA A 6 0.82 0.02 -12.17
N GLY A 7 1.14 -0.10 -10.89
CA GLY A 7 1.23 1.02 -9.96
C GLY A 7 2.56 1.77 -10.09
N GLN A 8 2.85 2.70 -9.16
CA GLN A 8 4.09 3.50 -9.12
C GLN A 8 5.35 2.66 -9.34
N ALA A 9 5.47 1.53 -8.64
CA ALA A 9 6.67 0.70 -8.68
C ALA A 9 6.80 -0.05 -10.01
N GLY A 10 5.70 -0.62 -10.52
CA GLY A 10 5.68 -1.35 -11.77
C GLY A 10 5.93 -0.46 -12.98
N LEU A 11 5.30 0.71 -13.02
CA LEU A 11 5.53 1.70 -14.09
C LEU A 11 6.96 2.22 -14.10
N SER A 12 7.55 2.46 -12.91
CA SER A 12 8.97 2.81 -12.82
C SER A 12 9.87 1.71 -13.36
N ALA A 13 9.62 0.44 -13.00
CA ALA A 13 10.37 -0.69 -13.53
C ALA A 13 10.21 -0.83 -15.06
N ALA A 14 8.99 -0.72 -15.56
CA ALA A 14 8.68 -0.80 -16.98
C ALA A 14 9.41 0.28 -17.80
N TYR A 15 9.44 1.51 -17.30
CA TYR A 15 10.20 2.60 -17.90
C TYR A 15 11.69 2.26 -18.02
N HIS A 16 12.29 1.76 -16.95
CA HIS A 16 13.71 1.40 -16.98
C HIS A 16 13.98 0.19 -17.88
N LEU A 17 13.09 -0.79 -17.95
CA LEU A 17 13.16 -1.90 -18.92
C LEU A 17 13.17 -1.35 -20.36
N ARG A 18 12.22 -0.49 -20.68
CA ARG A 18 12.12 0.14 -22.00
C ARG A 18 13.41 0.89 -22.36
N ARG A 19 13.91 1.72 -21.43
CA ARG A 19 15.13 2.50 -21.63
C ARG A 19 16.41 1.67 -21.76
N THR A 20 16.41 0.47 -21.24
CA THR A 20 17.57 -0.44 -21.29
C THR A 20 17.52 -1.43 -22.46
N GLY A 21 16.58 -1.22 -23.40
CA GLY A 21 16.52 -1.95 -24.67
C GLY A 21 15.65 -3.19 -24.68
N PHE A 22 14.90 -3.45 -23.62
CA PHE A 22 13.88 -4.51 -23.67
C PHE A 22 12.73 -4.11 -24.59
N ARG A 23 12.38 -4.97 -25.54
CA ARG A 23 11.30 -4.72 -26.50
C ARG A 23 9.94 -5.00 -25.89
N ASN A 24 8.93 -4.23 -26.25
CA ASN A 24 7.54 -4.45 -25.85
C ASN A 24 7.06 -5.83 -26.31
N GLY A 25 6.31 -6.51 -25.47
CA GLY A 25 5.71 -7.82 -25.73
C GLY A 25 6.73 -8.97 -25.78
N THR A 26 7.76 -8.91 -26.62
CA THR A 26 8.74 -9.98 -26.74
C THR A 26 9.84 -9.93 -25.67
N GLY A 27 10.26 -8.75 -25.22
CA GLY A 27 11.28 -8.58 -24.18
C GLY A 27 10.66 -8.49 -22.78
N PHE A 28 9.55 -7.77 -22.65
CA PHE A 28 8.80 -7.68 -21.38
C PHE A 28 7.33 -7.35 -21.61
N VAL A 29 6.52 -7.64 -20.59
CA VAL A 29 5.12 -7.32 -20.48
C VAL A 29 4.84 -6.81 -19.06
N VAL A 30 3.85 -5.93 -18.90
CA VAL A 30 3.33 -5.49 -17.60
C VAL A 30 1.91 -6.00 -17.46
N LEU A 31 1.65 -6.79 -16.43
CA LEU A 31 0.35 -7.41 -16.17
C LEU A 31 -0.33 -6.68 -15.01
N ASP A 32 -1.50 -6.12 -15.22
CA ASP A 32 -2.20 -5.33 -14.21
C ASP A 32 -3.66 -5.76 -14.06
N HIS A 33 -4.09 -6.06 -12.83
CA HIS A 33 -5.47 -6.49 -12.55
C HIS A 33 -6.47 -5.34 -12.63
N GLY A 34 -6.01 -4.10 -12.50
CA GLY A 34 -6.85 -2.92 -12.59
C GLY A 34 -7.54 -2.79 -13.95
N LYS A 35 -8.79 -2.32 -13.96
CA LYS A 35 -9.52 -2.07 -15.21
C LYS A 35 -9.01 -0.81 -15.95
N ARG A 36 -8.33 0.08 -15.23
CA ARG A 36 -7.81 1.36 -15.72
C ARG A 36 -6.48 1.70 -15.07
N PRO A 37 -5.70 2.64 -15.62
CA PRO A 37 -4.49 3.14 -14.97
C PRO A 37 -4.75 3.75 -13.60
N GLY A 38 -3.72 3.74 -12.72
CA GLY A 38 -3.79 4.39 -11.41
C GLY A 38 -3.29 3.55 -10.26
N GLY A 39 -3.12 2.23 -10.44
CA GLY A 39 -2.75 1.31 -9.35
C GLY A 39 -3.67 1.50 -8.15
N ALA A 40 -3.14 1.50 -6.93
CA ALA A 40 -3.93 1.72 -5.70
C ALA A 40 -4.59 3.10 -5.59
N TRP A 41 -4.15 4.09 -6.37
CA TRP A 41 -4.73 5.44 -6.33
C TRP A 41 -6.15 5.48 -6.88
N GLN A 42 -6.48 4.69 -7.89
CA GLN A 42 -7.81 4.66 -8.50
C GLN A 42 -8.93 4.30 -7.50
N TYR A 43 -8.57 3.68 -6.38
CA TYR A 43 -9.51 3.22 -5.35
C TYR A 43 -9.53 4.10 -4.10
N ARG A 44 -8.79 5.21 -4.10
CA ARG A 44 -8.81 6.14 -2.98
C ARG A 44 -10.12 6.91 -2.95
N TRP A 45 -10.61 7.20 -1.76
CA TRP A 45 -11.85 7.92 -1.55
C TRP A 45 -11.82 9.35 -2.15
N PRO A 46 -12.94 9.84 -2.68
CA PRO A 46 -12.99 11.10 -3.44
C PRO A 46 -12.62 12.34 -2.61
N SER A 47 -12.86 12.34 -1.29
CA SER A 47 -12.51 13.48 -0.42
C SER A 47 -10.99 13.59 -0.20
N LEU A 48 -10.19 12.58 -0.54
CA LEU A 48 -8.74 12.69 -0.52
C LEU A 48 -8.26 13.59 -1.66
N LYS A 49 -8.14 14.89 -1.37
CA LYS A 49 -7.64 15.87 -2.31
C LYS A 49 -6.15 15.70 -2.57
N LEU A 50 -5.69 16.03 -3.78
CA LEU A 50 -4.29 15.93 -4.17
C LEU A 50 -3.38 16.71 -3.20
N GLY A 51 -3.82 17.86 -2.74
CA GLY A 51 -3.09 18.71 -1.78
C GLY A 51 -2.94 18.10 -0.39
N LYS A 52 -3.81 17.17 0.00
CA LYS A 52 -3.77 16.44 1.27
C LYS A 52 -3.16 15.04 1.14
N ALA A 53 -2.93 14.56 -0.08
CA ALA A 53 -2.25 13.30 -0.32
C ALA A 53 -0.76 13.42 0.04
N HIS A 54 -0.26 12.46 0.82
CA HIS A 54 1.17 12.44 1.14
C HIS A 54 1.99 12.32 -0.15
N ALA A 55 3.09 13.08 -0.21
CA ALA A 55 3.98 13.32 -1.32
C ALA A 55 3.90 12.29 -2.47
N ILE A 56 3.24 12.67 -3.55
CA ILE A 56 3.24 11.94 -4.81
C ILE A 56 4.50 12.38 -5.54
N HIS A 57 5.44 11.47 -5.68
CA HIS A 57 6.67 11.74 -6.43
C HIS A 57 6.50 11.42 -7.90
N ASP A 58 7.10 12.24 -8.75
CA ASP A 58 7.12 12.04 -10.18
C ASP A 58 7.66 10.66 -10.56
N LEU A 59 7.06 10.05 -11.58
CA LEU A 59 7.61 8.86 -12.21
C LEU A 59 8.86 9.22 -13.02
N PRO A 60 9.81 8.30 -13.18
CA PRO A 60 11.04 8.57 -13.93
C PRO A 60 10.77 9.05 -15.35
N GLY A 61 11.34 10.18 -15.72
CA GLY A 61 11.26 10.73 -17.07
C GLY A 61 10.04 11.58 -17.40
N MET A 62 9.05 11.70 -16.49
CA MET A 62 7.91 12.58 -16.70
C MET A 62 7.39 13.10 -15.35
N ALA A 63 7.29 14.41 -15.21
CA ALA A 63 6.68 15.04 -14.05
C ALA A 63 5.15 14.91 -14.06
N LEU A 64 4.55 14.87 -12.86
CA LEU A 64 3.10 15.03 -12.69
C LEU A 64 2.65 16.35 -13.32
N GLY A 65 3.48 17.40 -13.17
CA GLY A 65 3.19 18.75 -13.62
C GLY A 65 2.32 19.52 -12.65
N GLU A 66 1.90 20.70 -13.08
CA GLU A 66 0.91 21.48 -12.34
C GLU A 66 -0.44 20.77 -12.40
N ALA A 67 -1.02 20.53 -11.23
CA ALA A 67 -2.32 19.93 -11.08
C ALA A 67 -3.11 20.64 -9.99
N ASP A 68 -4.41 20.77 -10.20
CA ASP A 68 -5.31 21.34 -9.21
C ASP A 68 -5.26 20.51 -7.92
N ARG A 69 -4.84 21.12 -6.84
CA ARG A 69 -4.66 20.49 -5.53
C ARG A 69 -5.98 20.14 -4.84
N ASP A 70 -7.09 20.72 -5.30
CA ASP A 70 -8.43 20.50 -4.76
C ASP A 70 -9.18 19.37 -5.50
N ARG A 71 -8.62 18.85 -6.61
CA ARG A 71 -9.15 17.66 -7.26
C ARG A 71 -8.87 16.39 -6.45
N PRO A 72 -9.73 15.35 -6.57
CA PRO A 72 -9.46 14.03 -5.99
C PRO A 72 -8.12 13.46 -6.45
N ALA A 73 -7.30 13.01 -5.51
CA ALA A 73 -6.01 12.39 -5.84
C ALA A 73 -6.17 11.14 -6.72
N SER A 74 -7.27 10.39 -6.53
CA SER A 74 -7.62 9.22 -7.34
C SER A 74 -7.78 9.53 -8.83
N GLU A 75 -8.32 10.69 -9.18
CA GLU A 75 -8.47 11.14 -10.57
C GLU A 75 -7.13 11.59 -11.14
N VAL A 76 -6.50 12.56 -10.48
CA VAL A 76 -5.28 13.20 -10.98
C VAL A 76 -4.15 12.19 -11.18
N VAL A 77 -3.95 11.28 -10.23
CA VAL A 77 -2.88 10.27 -10.33
C VAL A 77 -3.22 9.21 -11.38
N SER A 78 -4.49 8.82 -11.51
CA SER A 78 -4.90 7.88 -12.55
C SER A 78 -4.72 8.45 -13.96
N GLU A 79 -5.08 9.71 -14.17
CA GLU A 79 -4.82 10.43 -15.42
C GLU A 79 -3.32 10.52 -15.74
N TYR A 80 -2.51 10.83 -14.72
CA TYR A 80 -1.06 10.91 -14.86
C TYR A 80 -0.44 9.56 -15.22
N PHE A 81 -0.82 8.47 -14.56
CA PHE A 81 -0.32 7.13 -14.89
C PHE A 81 -0.74 6.71 -16.30
N GLY A 82 -1.97 6.99 -16.70
CA GLY A 82 -2.43 6.72 -18.06
C GLY A 82 -1.67 7.53 -19.13
N ARG A 83 -1.34 8.81 -18.86
CA ARG A 83 -0.47 9.59 -19.73
C ARG A 83 0.93 8.98 -19.82
N TYR A 84 1.48 8.56 -18.66
CA TYR A 84 2.80 7.95 -18.56
C TYR A 84 2.91 6.69 -19.41
N GLU A 85 1.95 5.78 -19.29
CA GLU A 85 1.90 4.54 -20.08
C GLU A 85 1.94 4.83 -21.59
N ARG A 86 1.11 5.77 -22.03
CA ARG A 86 1.07 6.16 -23.45
C ARG A 86 2.35 6.86 -23.93
N THR A 87 2.88 7.79 -23.14
CA THR A 87 4.10 8.57 -23.49
C THR A 87 5.30 7.67 -23.69
N PHE A 88 5.46 6.64 -22.86
CA PHE A 88 6.59 5.73 -22.94
C PHE A 88 6.28 4.42 -23.67
N ASP A 89 5.09 4.31 -24.27
CA ASP A 89 4.66 3.12 -25.00
C ASP A 89 4.91 1.85 -24.17
N LEU A 90 4.39 1.81 -22.93
CA LEU A 90 4.60 0.68 -22.03
C LEU A 90 3.62 -0.45 -22.35
N PRO A 91 4.09 -1.72 -22.43
CA PRO A 91 3.27 -2.87 -22.82
C PRO A 91 2.40 -3.36 -21.65
N VAL A 92 1.48 -2.52 -21.18
CA VAL A 92 0.58 -2.85 -20.09
C VAL A 92 -0.63 -3.60 -20.63
N VAL A 93 -0.82 -4.82 -20.13
CA VAL A 93 -2.00 -5.66 -20.43
C VAL A 93 -2.92 -5.64 -19.20
N ARG A 94 -4.17 -5.25 -19.41
CA ARG A 94 -5.21 -5.21 -18.36
C ARG A 94 -6.61 -5.40 -18.93
N PRO A 95 -7.55 -5.95 -18.14
CA PRO A 95 -7.32 -6.49 -16.80
C PRO A 95 -6.68 -7.89 -16.88
N VAL A 96 -5.62 -8.12 -16.11
CA VAL A 96 -4.99 -9.45 -15.96
C VAL A 96 -4.76 -9.72 -14.49
N ASP A 97 -5.50 -10.67 -13.95
CA ASP A 97 -5.32 -11.13 -12.59
C ASP A 97 -4.33 -12.30 -12.58
N VAL A 98 -3.13 -12.07 -12.05
CA VAL A 98 -2.10 -13.11 -11.92
C VAL A 98 -2.44 -13.96 -10.71
N LEU A 99 -2.75 -15.23 -10.97
CA LEU A 99 -3.20 -16.19 -9.96
C LEU A 99 -2.04 -16.95 -9.32
N SER A 100 -0.99 -17.26 -10.11
CA SER A 100 0.15 -18.02 -9.62
C SER A 100 1.43 -17.73 -10.40
N VAL A 101 2.57 -17.95 -9.72
CA VAL A 101 3.90 -17.98 -10.33
C VAL A 101 4.57 -19.26 -9.93
N HIS A 102 4.99 -20.06 -10.91
CA HIS A 102 5.62 -21.36 -10.72
C HIS A 102 7.07 -21.36 -11.23
N ASP A 103 7.88 -22.25 -10.65
CA ASP A 103 9.23 -22.50 -11.12
C ASP A 103 9.22 -23.57 -12.23
N GLU A 104 9.66 -23.20 -13.41
CA GLU A 104 9.83 -24.08 -14.57
C GLU A 104 11.31 -24.11 -15.01
N GLY A 105 12.21 -24.32 -14.05
CA GLY A 105 13.64 -24.42 -14.28
C GLY A 105 14.27 -23.07 -14.66
N GLU A 106 14.60 -22.85 -15.93
CA GLU A 106 15.20 -21.57 -16.35
C GLU A 106 14.22 -20.40 -16.40
N ARG A 107 12.93 -20.67 -16.24
CA ARG A 107 11.86 -19.66 -16.34
C ARG A 107 10.92 -19.72 -15.16
N LEU A 108 10.30 -18.60 -14.89
CA LEU A 108 9.14 -18.48 -14.03
C LEU A 108 7.90 -18.44 -14.92
N LEU A 109 6.93 -19.29 -14.65
CA LEU A 109 5.65 -19.33 -15.34
C LEU A 109 4.66 -18.47 -14.58
N VAL A 110 4.21 -17.37 -15.19
CA VAL A 110 3.23 -16.45 -14.64
C VAL A 110 1.88 -16.76 -15.25
N GLU A 111 0.90 -17.12 -14.43
CA GLU A 111 -0.40 -17.62 -14.88
C GLU A 111 -1.53 -16.70 -14.47
N SER A 112 -2.45 -16.49 -15.39
CA SER A 112 -3.78 -15.89 -15.16
C SER A 112 -4.86 -16.93 -15.47
N ALA A 113 -6.13 -16.54 -15.39
CA ALA A 113 -7.22 -17.44 -15.76
C ALA A 113 -7.25 -17.81 -17.24
N THR A 114 -6.67 -16.98 -18.12
CA THR A 114 -6.77 -17.14 -19.58
C THR A 114 -5.42 -17.32 -20.27
N ASP A 115 -4.35 -16.82 -19.67
CA ASP A 115 -3.06 -16.71 -20.32
C ASP A 115 -1.90 -17.12 -19.40
N THR A 116 -0.79 -17.48 -20.03
CA THR A 116 0.44 -17.87 -19.34
C THR A 116 1.65 -17.21 -20.00
N TRP A 117 2.55 -16.69 -19.17
CA TRP A 117 3.79 -16.05 -19.62
C TRP A 117 5.01 -16.74 -19.02
N ALA A 118 5.88 -17.26 -19.86
CA ALA A 118 7.15 -17.84 -19.46
C ALA A 118 8.24 -16.75 -19.40
N ALA A 119 8.63 -16.32 -18.22
CA ALA A 119 9.55 -15.20 -18.00
C ALA A 119 10.89 -15.69 -17.42
N ARG A 120 12.03 -15.19 -17.97
CA ARG A 120 13.37 -15.44 -17.39
C ARG A 120 13.60 -14.69 -16.07
N ALA A 121 12.84 -13.63 -15.82
CA ALA A 121 12.78 -12.97 -14.54
C ALA A 121 11.44 -12.24 -14.37
N VAL A 122 11.02 -12.06 -13.10
CA VAL A 122 9.76 -11.43 -12.70
C VAL A 122 10.06 -10.27 -11.75
N ILE A 123 9.41 -9.13 -11.99
CA ILE A 123 9.35 -8.01 -11.06
C ILE A 123 7.94 -7.95 -10.49
N ASN A 124 7.79 -8.31 -9.22
CA ASN A 124 6.53 -8.20 -8.52
C ASN A 124 6.34 -6.80 -7.96
N ALA A 125 5.30 -6.10 -8.41
CA ALA A 125 4.94 -4.72 -8.04
C ALA A 125 3.49 -4.59 -7.59
N THR A 126 2.90 -5.65 -7.04
CA THR A 126 1.48 -5.76 -6.70
C THR A 126 1.04 -4.90 -5.52
N GLY A 127 1.99 -4.37 -4.76
CA GLY A 127 1.68 -3.48 -3.63
C GLY A 127 0.91 -4.18 -2.50
N THR A 128 -0.06 -3.46 -1.92
CA THR A 128 -0.76 -3.91 -0.71
C THR A 128 -2.28 -3.72 -0.77
N TRP A 129 -2.81 -2.95 -1.74
CA TRP A 129 -4.20 -2.51 -1.73
C TRP A 129 -5.22 -3.65 -1.70
N ASP A 130 -4.96 -4.74 -2.39
CA ASP A 130 -5.86 -5.89 -2.50
C ASP A 130 -5.83 -6.80 -1.27
N ARG A 131 -5.08 -6.40 -0.23
CA ARG A 131 -4.95 -7.15 1.02
C ARG A 131 -5.22 -6.26 2.24
N PRO A 132 -6.43 -5.71 2.41
CA PRO A 132 -6.82 -5.02 3.63
C PRO A 132 -6.70 -5.98 4.83
N PHE A 133 -6.15 -5.48 5.94
CA PHE A 133 -5.98 -6.29 7.14
C PHE A 133 -7.19 -6.12 8.07
N TRP A 134 -7.99 -7.15 8.18
CA TRP A 134 -9.10 -7.25 9.11
C TRP A 134 -8.64 -7.98 10.37
N PRO A 135 -8.53 -7.32 11.52
CA PRO A 135 -8.31 -8.03 12.77
C PRO A 135 -9.60 -8.72 13.22
N TYR A 136 -9.46 -9.77 13.99
CA TYR A 136 -10.59 -10.42 14.63
C TYR A 136 -10.65 -10.05 16.13
N TYR A 137 -11.83 -9.71 16.59
CA TYR A 137 -12.15 -9.47 17.98
C TYR A 137 -13.39 -10.29 18.38
N PRO A 138 -13.45 -10.86 19.62
CA PRO A 138 -14.62 -11.61 20.09
C PRO A 138 -15.90 -10.78 19.95
N GLY A 139 -16.97 -11.41 19.45
CA GLY A 139 -18.27 -10.75 19.23
C GLY A 139 -18.38 -9.94 17.94
N GLN A 140 -17.33 -9.86 17.14
CA GLN A 140 -17.32 -9.09 15.88
C GLN A 140 -18.42 -9.56 14.92
N GLU A 141 -18.71 -10.84 14.88
CA GLU A 141 -19.76 -11.46 14.07
C GLU A 141 -21.19 -11.15 14.55
N ARG A 142 -21.35 -10.72 15.81
CA ARG A 142 -22.64 -10.35 16.39
C ARG A 142 -22.95 -8.87 16.30
N PHE A 143 -21.93 -8.07 16.01
CA PHE A 143 -22.10 -6.64 15.91
C PHE A 143 -23.04 -6.28 14.75
N ARG A 144 -24.12 -5.58 15.05
CA ARG A 144 -25.20 -5.23 14.10
C ARG A 144 -24.98 -3.90 13.41
N GLY A 145 -24.03 -3.08 13.90
CA GLY A 145 -23.61 -1.87 13.23
C GLY A 145 -22.82 -2.17 11.96
N ARG A 146 -22.57 -1.13 11.17
CA ARG A 146 -21.75 -1.27 9.97
C ARG A 146 -20.29 -1.46 10.33
N GLN A 147 -19.64 -2.46 9.74
CA GLN A 147 -18.19 -2.62 9.77
C GLN A 147 -17.61 -2.44 8.36
N LEU A 148 -16.59 -1.61 8.24
CA LEU A 148 -15.90 -1.39 6.98
C LEU A 148 -14.42 -1.18 7.21
N HIS A 149 -13.60 -1.56 6.23
CA HIS A 149 -12.19 -1.20 6.19
C HIS A 149 -12.01 0.15 5.47
N THR A 150 -10.87 0.83 5.68
CA THR A 150 -10.56 2.06 4.93
C THR A 150 -10.50 1.87 3.41
N ALA A 151 -10.35 0.64 2.93
CA ALA A 151 -10.44 0.31 1.51
C ALA A 151 -11.86 0.46 0.95
N ASP A 152 -12.87 0.31 1.80
CA ASP A 152 -14.30 0.33 1.45
C ASP A 152 -14.94 1.70 1.76
N PHE A 153 -14.15 2.65 2.22
CA PHE A 153 -14.65 3.97 2.56
C PHE A 153 -14.90 4.80 1.28
N GLU A 154 -16.09 5.32 1.15
CA GLU A 154 -16.52 6.14 0.00
C GLU A 154 -16.82 7.59 0.39
N SER A 155 -17.59 7.80 1.45
CA SER A 155 -18.04 9.13 1.86
C SER A 155 -18.26 9.25 3.36
N VAL A 156 -17.97 10.43 3.91
CA VAL A 156 -18.28 10.77 5.31
C VAL A 156 -19.79 10.86 5.56
N GLU A 157 -20.58 11.14 4.53
CA GLU A 157 -22.03 11.33 4.65
C GLU A 157 -22.77 10.10 5.18
N GLU A 158 -22.24 8.91 4.94
CA GLU A 158 -22.79 7.67 5.46
C GLU A 158 -22.69 7.54 7.00
N PHE A 159 -21.89 8.38 7.64
CA PHE A 159 -21.71 8.44 9.10
C PHE A 159 -22.46 9.60 9.77
N ARG A 160 -23.22 10.39 9.01
CA ARG A 160 -23.98 11.52 9.54
C ARG A 160 -24.90 11.10 10.67
N GLY A 161 -24.76 11.75 11.82
CA GLY A 161 -25.54 11.52 13.02
C GLY A 161 -25.27 10.19 13.74
N LYS A 162 -24.27 9.42 13.31
CA LYS A 162 -23.87 8.12 13.91
C LYS A 162 -22.73 8.30 14.90
N HIS A 163 -22.63 7.39 15.88
CA HIS A 163 -21.41 7.23 16.67
C HIS A 163 -20.47 6.24 16.00
N VAL A 164 -19.26 6.69 15.65
CA VAL A 164 -18.30 5.90 14.86
C VAL A 164 -17.05 5.57 15.69
N VAL A 165 -16.74 4.29 15.77
CA VAL A 165 -15.46 3.83 16.34
C VAL A 165 -14.44 3.68 15.22
N VAL A 166 -13.34 4.43 15.30
CA VAL A 166 -12.23 4.34 14.33
C VAL A 166 -11.08 3.58 14.96
N VAL A 167 -10.73 2.44 14.40
CA VAL A 167 -9.71 1.52 14.91
C VAL A 167 -8.44 1.63 14.08
N GLY A 168 -7.39 2.17 14.65
CA GLY A 168 -6.06 2.24 14.02
C GLY A 168 -5.34 3.57 14.23
N GLY A 169 -4.03 3.50 14.40
CA GLY A 169 -3.15 4.65 14.65
C GLY A 169 -2.31 5.05 13.43
N GLY A 170 -2.78 4.79 12.22
CA GLY A 170 -2.11 5.18 10.98
C GLY A 170 -2.63 6.51 10.41
N ALA A 171 -1.88 7.10 9.46
CA ALA A 171 -2.24 8.38 8.84
C ALA A 171 -3.66 8.38 8.24
N SER A 172 -4.06 7.31 7.56
CA SER A 172 -5.42 7.21 7.00
C SER A 172 -6.49 7.16 8.08
N GLY A 173 -6.23 6.49 9.22
CA GLY A 173 -7.16 6.45 10.35
C GLY A 173 -7.38 7.82 10.97
N VAL A 174 -6.29 8.57 11.21
CA VAL A 174 -6.35 9.94 11.75
C VAL A 174 -7.07 10.88 10.78
N GLN A 175 -6.73 10.82 9.48
CA GLN A 175 -7.36 11.66 8.47
C GLN A 175 -8.86 11.42 8.37
N LEU A 176 -9.28 10.15 8.26
CA LEU A 176 -10.70 9.79 8.16
C LEU A 176 -11.46 10.07 9.46
N LEU A 177 -10.82 9.88 10.62
CA LEU A 177 -11.42 10.25 11.92
C LEU A 177 -11.78 11.73 11.98
N LEU A 178 -10.85 12.61 11.55
CA LEU A 178 -11.09 14.06 11.52
C LEU A 178 -12.21 14.42 10.54
N GLU A 179 -12.25 13.83 9.35
CA GLU A 179 -13.31 14.04 8.37
C GLU A 179 -14.67 13.53 8.89
N ILE A 180 -14.72 12.34 9.50
CA ILE A 180 -15.94 11.75 10.05
C ILE A 180 -16.48 12.58 11.23
N ALA A 181 -15.61 13.13 12.07
CA ALA A 181 -16.01 13.93 13.22
C ALA A 181 -16.79 15.19 12.85
N GLU A 182 -16.67 15.68 11.61
CA GLU A 182 -17.42 16.83 11.12
C GLU A 182 -18.92 16.53 10.94
N VAL A 183 -19.31 15.27 10.72
CA VAL A 183 -20.69 14.89 10.40
C VAL A 183 -21.30 13.89 11.40
N ALA A 184 -20.47 13.13 12.11
CA ALA A 184 -20.90 12.15 13.09
C ALA A 184 -21.52 12.80 14.34
N SER A 185 -22.39 12.07 15.06
CA SER A 185 -22.86 12.49 16.38
C SER A 185 -21.79 12.37 17.46
N GLY A 186 -20.78 11.53 17.20
CA GLY A 186 -19.62 11.33 18.06
C GLY A 186 -18.66 10.34 17.46
N THR A 187 -17.41 10.39 17.90
CA THR A 187 -16.36 9.47 17.49
C THR A 187 -15.64 8.89 18.68
N THR A 188 -15.09 7.70 18.50
CA THR A 188 -14.18 7.06 19.47
C THR A 188 -12.95 6.55 18.73
N TRP A 189 -11.78 7.09 19.06
CA TRP A 189 -10.54 6.64 18.45
C TRP A 189 -9.85 5.56 19.29
N VAL A 190 -9.55 4.42 18.67
CA VAL A 190 -9.00 3.25 19.35
C VAL A 190 -7.72 2.79 18.67
N THR A 191 -6.63 2.63 19.43
CA THR A 191 -5.36 2.14 18.89
C THR A 191 -4.68 1.15 19.82
N ARG A 192 -3.90 0.21 19.27
CA ARG A 192 -3.11 -0.75 20.05
C ARG A 192 -1.92 -0.11 20.78
N ARG A 193 -1.36 0.94 20.19
CA ARG A 193 -0.18 1.65 20.70
C ARG A 193 -0.47 3.14 20.70
N GLU A 194 0.15 3.85 21.59
CA GLU A 194 0.11 5.30 21.54
C GLU A 194 0.72 5.80 20.24
N PRO A 195 0.09 6.80 19.58
CA PRO A 195 0.67 7.44 18.42
C PRO A 195 1.91 8.24 18.81
N GLU A 196 2.94 8.12 18.01
CA GLU A 196 4.11 9.01 18.10
C GLU A 196 3.86 10.21 17.19
N TRP A 197 3.75 11.39 17.77
CA TRP A 197 3.56 12.63 17.05
C TRP A 197 4.91 13.26 16.68
N LEU A 198 5.06 13.65 15.43
CA LEU A 198 6.23 14.33 14.91
C LEU A 198 5.93 15.81 14.73
N ASP A 199 6.59 16.65 15.49
CA ASP A 199 6.53 18.12 15.39
C ASP A 199 7.54 18.68 14.36
N ALA A 200 8.04 17.84 13.47
CA ALA A 200 8.94 18.20 12.41
C ALA A 200 8.34 17.85 11.06
N GLU A 201 8.62 18.66 10.04
CA GLU A 201 8.39 18.25 8.66
C GLU A 201 9.14 16.93 8.42
N PHE A 202 8.48 16.02 7.71
CA PHE A 202 9.06 14.71 7.37
C PHE A 202 10.30 14.92 6.48
N GLY A 203 11.45 15.11 7.15
CA GLY A 203 12.72 15.41 6.49
C GLY A 203 13.40 14.16 5.92
N PRO A 204 14.37 14.33 5.02
CA PRO A 204 15.12 13.23 4.40
C PRO A 204 15.81 12.31 5.40
N GLU A 205 16.19 12.80 6.58
CA GLU A 205 16.87 12.02 7.62
C GLU A 205 15.95 11.02 8.29
N ILE A 206 14.74 11.46 8.70
CA ILE A 206 13.70 10.59 9.29
C ILE A 206 13.31 9.51 8.27
N GLY A 207 13.20 9.90 7.00
CA GLY A 207 12.93 8.96 5.91
C GLY A 207 14.02 7.89 5.77
N ARG A 208 15.30 8.27 5.81
CA ARG A 208 16.43 7.32 5.72
C ARG A 208 16.46 6.34 6.89
N GLN A 209 16.29 6.82 8.12
CA GLN A 209 16.29 5.99 9.31
C GLN A 209 15.13 4.97 9.31
N SER A 210 13.95 5.40 8.87
CA SER A 210 12.77 4.55 8.74
C SER A 210 12.96 3.47 7.69
N VAL A 211 13.49 3.83 6.52
CA VAL A 211 13.85 2.86 5.47
C VAL A 211 14.87 1.86 5.98
N ALA A 212 15.91 2.29 6.70
CA ALA A 212 16.92 1.40 7.25
C ALA A 212 16.36 0.41 8.32
N LYS A 213 15.37 0.83 9.11
CA LYS A 213 14.69 -0.08 10.07
C LYS A 213 13.89 -1.16 9.31
N VAL A 214 13.18 -0.78 8.25
CA VAL A 214 12.40 -1.73 7.44
C VAL A 214 13.33 -2.67 6.66
N ASP A 215 14.44 -2.15 6.10
CA ASP A 215 15.43 -2.94 5.37
C ASP A 215 16.03 -4.04 6.26
N ARG A 216 16.43 -3.70 7.48
CA ARG A 216 16.92 -4.72 8.45
C ARG A 216 15.92 -5.85 8.68
N ARG A 217 14.61 -5.54 8.75
CA ARG A 217 13.58 -6.55 8.96
C ARG A 217 13.49 -7.52 7.78
N VAL A 218 13.41 -6.98 6.54
CA VAL A 218 13.28 -7.83 5.35
C VAL A 218 14.55 -8.62 5.07
N ARG A 219 15.75 -8.08 5.36
CA ARG A 219 17.01 -8.82 5.31
C ARG A 219 17.05 -9.98 6.30
N ALA A 220 16.41 -9.84 7.45
CA ALA A 220 16.25 -10.89 8.45
C ALA A 220 15.13 -11.90 8.13
N GLY A 221 14.43 -11.77 7.00
CA GLY A 221 13.30 -12.63 6.64
C GLY A 221 12.05 -12.41 7.50
N LEU A 222 11.93 -11.23 8.10
CA LEU A 222 10.73 -10.81 8.84
C LEU A 222 9.78 -10.02 7.92
N PRO A 223 8.46 -10.06 8.16
CA PRO A 223 7.52 -9.20 7.45
C PRO A 223 7.89 -7.73 7.62
N PRO A 224 7.76 -6.89 6.57
CA PRO A 224 7.95 -5.45 6.71
C PRO A 224 6.92 -4.88 7.68
N GLY A 225 7.34 -3.98 8.57
CA GLY A 225 6.43 -3.20 9.40
C GLY A 225 5.68 -2.15 8.55
N SER A 226 4.61 -1.55 9.12
CA SER A 226 4.00 -0.39 8.46
C SER A 226 4.95 0.81 8.53
N VAL A 227 4.91 1.67 7.51
CA VAL A 227 5.74 2.89 7.46
C VAL A 227 5.50 3.77 8.70
N VAL A 228 4.22 4.01 9.06
CA VAL A 228 3.86 4.82 10.22
C VAL A 228 4.40 4.26 11.54
N SER A 229 4.50 2.92 11.67
CA SER A 229 5.08 2.31 12.89
C SER A 229 6.57 2.61 13.09
N VAL A 230 7.22 3.21 12.11
CA VAL A 230 8.65 3.57 12.15
C VAL A 230 8.90 5.06 11.91
N THR A 231 7.91 5.81 11.43
CA THR A 231 8.04 7.23 11.11
C THR A 231 7.28 8.15 12.07
N GLY A 232 6.25 7.66 12.77
CA GLY A 232 5.30 8.50 13.50
C GLY A 232 4.31 9.23 12.59
N LEU A 233 3.47 10.08 13.18
CA LEU A 233 2.41 10.88 12.55
C LEU A 233 2.77 12.36 12.56
N ALA A 234 2.69 13.02 11.40
CA ALA A 234 2.95 14.45 11.30
C ALA A 234 1.87 15.29 12.04
N LEU A 235 2.31 16.25 12.85
CA LEU A 235 1.45 17.24 13.48
C LEU A 235 1.04 18.34 12.48
N THR A 236 0.17 18.00 11.55
CA THR A 236 -0.41 18.98 10.62
C THR A 236 -1.35 19.94 11.34
N PRO A 237 -1.72 21.10 10.75
CA PRO A 237 -2.70 22.00 11.35
C PRO A 237 -4.04 21.32 11.70
N ASP A 238 -4.52 20.41 10.83
CA ASP A 238 -5.77 19.67 11.08
C ASP A 238 -5.61 18.70 12.27
N VAL A 239 -4.46 18.04 12.39
CA VAL A 239 -4.14 17.14 13.52
C VAL A 239 -4.07 17.93 14.83
N ARG A 240 -3.40 19.10 14.85
CA ARG A 240 -3.32 19.96 16.05
C ARG A 240 -4.72 20.38 16.50
N ARG A 241 -5.55 20.81 15.57
CA ARG A 241 -6.96 21.17 15.84
C ARG A 241 -7.75 19.99 16.40
N GLY A 242 -7.57 18.80 15.84
CA GLY A 242 -8.24 17.59 16.32
C GLY A 242 -7.81 17.18 17.73
N LEU A 243 -6.53 17.40 18.10
CA LEU A 243 -6.03 17.21 19.46
C LEU A 243 -6.65 18.24 20.43
N GLU A 244 -6.68 19.51 20.05
CA GLU A 244 -7.28 20.58 20.85
C GLU A 244 -8.79 20.38 21.09
N GLN A 245 -9.49 19.81 20.11
CA GLN A 245 -10.93 19.49 20.19
C GLN A 245 -11.24 18.15 20.87
N GLY A 246 -10.23 17.38 21.28
CA GLY A 246 -10.43 16.06 21.89
C GLY A 246 -10.88 14.96 20.91
N ILE A 247 -10.94 15.22 19.60
CA ILE A 247 -11.29 14.22 18.59
C ILE A 247 -10.23 13.10 18.56
N LEU A 248 -8.97 13.47 18.80
CA LEU A 248 -7.83 12.56 18.84
C LEU A 248 -7.49 12.08 20.26
N ASP A 249 -8.46 12.12 21.18
CA ASP A 249 -8.34 11.50 22.51
C ASP A 249 -8.41 9.99 22.36
N ARG A 250 -7.22 9.38 22.37
CA ARG A 250 -7.04 7.96 22.15
C ARG A 250 -7.61 7.11 23.28
N LYS A 251 -8.29 6.01 22.93
CA LYS A 251 -8.58 4.88 23.81
C LYS A 251 -7.68 3.68 23.50
N PRO A 252 -7.32 2.85 24.49
CA PRO A 252 -6.68 1.56 24.22
C PRO A 252 -7.62 0.66 23.43
N MET A 253 -7.12 -0.46 22.90
CA MET A 253 -7.98 -1.44 22.24
C MET A 253 -9.03 -1.97 23.20
N PHE A 254 -10.24 -2.13 22.68
CA PHE A 254 -11.33 -2.84 23.37
C PHE A 254 -11.04 -4.35 23.40
N ASP A 255 -11.71 -5.04 24.34
CA ASP A 255 -11.57 -6.47 24.52
C ASP A 255 -12.49 -7.26 23.57
N HIS A 256 -13.75 -6.86 23.48
CA HIS A 256 -14.74 -7.52 22.63
C HIS A 256 -15.82 -6.55 22.14
N LEU A 257 -16.68 -7.07 21.24
CA LEU A 257 -17.87 -6.38 20.75
C LEU A 257 -19.14 -7.05 21.28
N THR A 258 -20.16 -6.23 21.47
CA THR A 258 -21.56 -6.66 21.64
C THR A 258 -22.35 -6.40 20.35
N GLU A 259 -23.68 -6.60 20.38
CA GLU A 259 -24.52 -6.27 19.22
C GLU A 259 -24.46 -4.80 18.79
N HIS A 260 -24.18 -3.88 19.72
CA HIS A 260 -24.25 -2.44 19.48
C HIS A 260 -23.10 -1.63 20.08
N SER A 261 -22.09 -2.28 20.63
CA SER A 261 -21.06 -1.57 21.39
C SER A 261 -19.68 -2.21 21.29
N VAL A 262 -18.66 -1.45 21.63
CA VAL A 262 -17.32 -1.95 21.95
C VAL A 262 -17.13 -1.91 23.47
N VAL A 263 -16.50 -2.95 24.05
CA VAL A 263 -16.36 -3.13 25.49
C VAL A 263 -14.90 -3.34 25.86
N TRP A 264 -14.41 -2.60 26.86
CA TRP A 264 -13.07 -2.73 27.39
C TRP A 264 -13.00 -3.73 28.56
N ALA A 265 -11.81 -4.22 28.86
CA ALA A 265 -11.57 -5.19 29.92
C ALA A 265 -12.00 -4.73 31.31
N ASP A 266 -12.10 -3.42 31.57
CA ASP A 266 -12.62 -2.83 32.80
C ASP A 266 -14.15 -2.78 32.88
N GLY A 267 -14.84 -3.30 31.87
CA GLY A 267 -16.29 -3.25 31.74
C GLY A 267 -16.85 -1.95 31.16
N THR A 268 -16.02 -0.97 30.83
CA THR A 268 -16.47 0.24 30.14
C THR A 268 -17.02 -0.13 28.79
N GLU A 269 -18.19 0.39 28.46
CA GLU A 269 -18.90 0.16 27.20
C GLU A 269 -19.10 1.46 26.44
N ARG A 270 -18.99 1.41 25.12
CA ARG A 270 -19.30 2.54 24.23
C ARG A 270 -20.14 2.06 23.06
N HIS A 271 -21.30 2.66 22.92
CA HIS A 271 -22.17 2.44 21.75
C HIS A 271 -21.42 2.76 20.45
N ALA A 272 -21.71 1.99 19.41
CA ALA A 272 -21.19 2.20 18.07
C ALA A 272 -22.26 1.84 17.03
N ASP A 273 -22.54 2.78 16.12
CA ASP A 273 -23.37 2.53 14.93
C ASP A 273 -22.52 2.00 13.78
N ALA A 274 -21.22 2.35 13.80
CA ALA A 274 -20.27 1.88 12.81
C ALA A 274 -18.86 1.72 13.38
N ILE A 275 -18.09 0.80 12.81
CA ILE A 275 -16.67 0.61 13.09
C ILE A 275 -15.89 0.72 11.79
N LEU A 276 -14.97 1.70 11.73
CA LEU A 276 -14.02 1.86 10.63
C LEU A 276 -12.68 1.22 11.02
N TRP A 277 -12.34 0.12 10.35
CA TRP A 277 -11.09 -0.58 10.53
C TRP A 277 -9.98 0.09 9.70
N ALA A 278 -9.25 1.04 10.29
CA ALA A 278 -8.09 1.69 9.71
C ALA A 278 -6.79 0.93 10.03
N THR A 279 -6.83 -0.36 9.85
CA THR A 279 -5.84 -1.34 10.33
C THR A 279 -4.74 -1.65 9.31
N GLY A 280 -4.76 -0.93 8.18
CA GLY A 280 -3.75 -1.02 7.13
C GLY A 280 -3.89 -2.24 6.25
N PHE A 281 -2.82 -2.55 5.52
CA PHE A 281 -2.81 -3.52 4.45
C PHE A 281 -1.62 -4.48 4.59
N ARG A 282 -1.73 -5.66 3.99
CA ARG A 282 -0.65 -6.62 3.83
C ARG A 282 -0.16 -6.62 2.39
N ALA A 283 1.08 -7.07 2.15
CA ALA A 283 1.59 -7.23 0.80
C ALA A 283 0.79 -8.31 0.05
N ALA A 284 0.39 -8.01 -1.19
CA ALA A 284 -0.36 -8.91 -2.06
C ALA A 284 0.61 -9.88 -2.76
N LEU A 285 0.94 -10.98 -2.12
CA LEU A 285 1.99 -11.92 -2.55
C LEU A 285 1.51 -13.37 -2.69
N ASP A 286 0.19 -13.62 -2.65
CA ASP A 286 -0.30 -15.01 -2.62
C ASP A 286 -0.05 -15.78 -3.91
N HIS A 287 -0.06 -15.07 -5.04
CA HIS A 287 0.31 -15.63 -6.32
C HIS A 287 1.77 -16.15 -6.37
N LEU A 288 2.62 -15.72 -5.44
CA LEU A 288 3.99 -16.22 -5.29
C LEU A 288 4.09 -17.42 -4.34
N ALA A 289 2.99 -17.88 -3.75
CA ALA A 289 2.99 -19.01 -2.79
C ALA A 289 3.64 -20.30 -3.33
N PRO A 290 3.44 -20.68 -4.61
CA PRO A 290 4.08 -21.87 -5.17
C PRO A 290 5.61 -21.85 -5.16
N LEU A 291 6.23 -20.68 -5.05
CA LEU A 291 7.70 -20.55 -5.00
C LEU A 291 8.28 -20.75 -3.58
N HIS A 292 7.45 -20.96 -2.56
CA HIS A 292 7.87 -21.24 -1.18
C HIS A 292 8.92 -20.27 -0.60
N LEU A 293 8.76 -18.96 -0.87
CA LEU A 293 9.77 -17.93 -0.58
C LEU A 293 9.84 -17.48 0.90
N ARG A 294 8.88 -17.89 1.74
CA ARG A 294 8.80 -17.41 3.12
C ARG A 294 9.90 -18.02 3.98
N ALA A 295 10.66 -17.15 4.64
CA ALA A 295 11.61 -17.53 5.68
C ALA A 295 10.89 -17.95 6.98
N PRO A 296 11.59 -18.66 7.91
CA PRO A 296 11.00 -19.05 9.21
C PRO A 296 10.38 -17.90 10.00
N GLY A 297 10.85 -16.66 9.80
CA GLY A 297 10.26 -15.45 10.40
C GLY A 297 8.96 -14.95 9.75
N GLY A 298 8.43 -15.68 8.74
CA GLY A 298 7.17 -15.40 8.06
C GLY A 298 7.23 -14.32 6.97
N GLY A 299 8.37 -13.64 6.80
CA GLY A 299 8.64 -12.70 5.71
C GLY A 299 9.42 -13.34 4.56
N ILE A 300 9.59 -12.58 3.48
CA ILE A 300 10.48 -12.96 2.38
C ILE A 300 11.82 -12.28 2.60
N ARG A 301 12.90 -13.08 2.58
CA ARG A 301 14.25 -12.55 2.77
C ARG A 301 14.72 -11.86 1.50
N MET A 302 15.12 -10.60 1.66
CA MET A 302 15.49 -9.72 0.56
C MET A 302 16.97 -9.30 0.64
N ASP A 303 17.57 -9.09 -0.53
CA ASP A 303 18.80 -8.34 -0.70
C ASP A 303 18.51 -7.21 -1.73
N GLY A 304 18.39 -5.98 -1.22
CA GLY A 304 17.84 -4.89 -2.03
C GLY A 304 16.42 -5.17 -2.50
N THR A 305 16.23 -5.29 -3.82
CA THR A 305 14.95 -5.68 -4.43
C THR A 305 14.86 -7.17 -4.74
N ARG A 306 16.01 -7.87 -4.72
CA ARG A 306 16.11 -9.28 -5.09
C ARG A 306 15.64 -10.18 -3.94
N VAL A 307 14.88 -11.20 -4.27
CA VAL A 307 14.55 -12.30 -3.35
C VAL A 307 15.78 -13.19 -3.21
N VAL A 308 16.23 -13.43 -1.96
CA VAL A 308 17.44 -14.22 -1.71
C VAL A 308 17.29 -15.68 -2.16
N ALA A 309 16.08 -16.24 -2.04
CA ALA A 309 15.78 -17.61 -2.43
C ALA A 309 15.72 -17.83 -3.95
N ASP A 310 15.41 -16.80 -4.72
CA ASP A 310 15.30 -16.86 -6.18
C ASP A 310 15.80 -15.58 -6.85
N PRO A 311 16.98 -15.55 -7.46
CA PRO A 311 17.56 -14.36 -8.08
C PRO A 311 16.81 -13.88 -9.33
N ARG A 312 15.88 -14.66 -9.87
CA ARG A 312 15.00 -14.29 -10.99
C ARG A 312 13.85 -13.41 -10.55
N LEU A 313 13.57 -13.32 -9.22
CA LEU A 313 12.43 -12.62 -8.67
C LEU A 313 12.86 -11.39 -7.89
N HIS A 314 12.25 -10.26 -8.23
CA HIS A 314 12.41 -8.98 -7.52
C HIS A 314 11.08 -8.49 -6.98
N LEU A 315 11.06 -7.96 -5.74
CA LEU A 315 9.90 -7.33 -5.13
C LEU A 315 10.15 -5.80 -5.07
N VAL A 316 9.32 -5.03 -5.74
CA VAL A 316 9.36 -3.55 -5.72
C VAL A 316 8.06 -3.00 -5.14
N GLY A 317 8.11 -1.86 -4.46
CA GLY A 317 6.97 -1.41 -3.65
C GLY A 317 6.74 -2.27 -2.39
N TYR A 318 7.74 -3.08 -2.01
CA TYR A 318 7.73 -3.96 -0.85
C TYR A 318 8.82 -3.55 0.14
N GLY A 319 8.53 -3.64 1.43
CA GLY A 319 9.52 -3.32 2.48
C GLY A 319 10.04 -1.88 2.36
N PRO A 320 11.37 -1.70 2.27
CA PRO A 320 11.99 -0.37 2.21
C PRO A 320 11.62 0.45 0.97
N SER A 321 11.08 -0.19 -0.05
CA SER A 321 10.62 0.47 -1.28
C SER A 321 9.12 0.79 -1.32
N ALA A 322 8.41 0.61 -0.20
CA ALA A 322 6.95 0.84 -0.13
C ALA A 322 6.53 2.32 -0.04
N SER A 323 7.35 3.25 -0.51
CA SER A 323 7.03 4.67 -0.70
C SER A 323 7.16 5.04 -2.17
N THR A 324 6.53 6.13 -2.61
CA THR A 324 6.58 6.54 -4.03
C THR A 324 8.01 6.77 -4.52
N ILE A 325 8.84 7.49 -3.77
CA ILE A 325 10.26 7.68 -4.11
C ILE A 325 11.07 6.38 -3.98
N GLY A 326 10.78 5.56 -2.98
CA GLY A 326 11.40 4.25 -2.79
C GLY A 326 11.06 3.30 -3.92
N ALA A 327 9.83 3.30 -4.40
CA ALA A 327 9.36 2.52 -5.54
C ALA A 327 10.10 2.88 -6.83
N ASN A 328 10.31 4.17 -7.09
CA ASN A 328 11.07 4.63 -8.27
C ASN A 328 12.53 4.15 -8.24
N ARG A 329 13.21 4.28 -7.10
CA ARG A 329 14.57 3.79 -6.93
C ARG A 329 14.67 2.28 -7.06
N ALA A 330 13.72 1.56 -6.48
CA ALA A 330 13.65 0.10 -6.54
C ALA A 330 13.41 -0.40 -7.97
N GLY A 331 12.53 0.23 -8.74
CA GLY A 331 12.29 -0.12 -10.13
C GLY A 331 13.57 -0.03 -10.96
N ARG A 332 14.38 1.03 -10.78
CA ARG A 332 15.69 1.16 -11.42
C ARG A 332 16.69 0.10 -10.97
N ALA A 333 16.77 -0.15 -9.66
CA ALA A 333 17.71 -1.13 -9.10
C ALA A 333 17.39 -2.54 -9.58
N ALA A 334 16.12 -2.96 -9.53
CA ALA A 334 15.67 -4.26 -10.00
C ALA A 334 16.05 -4.51 -11.45
N VAL A 335 15.80 -3.54 -12.34
CA VAL A 335 16.15 -3.67 -13.77
C VAL A 335 17.66 -3.79 -13.96
N THR A 336 18.45 -3.02 -13.20
CA THR A 336 19.92 -3.09 -13.28
C THR A 336 20.45 -4.47 -12.85
N GLU A 337 19.94 -5.00 -11.76
CA GLU A 337 20.33 -6.33 -11.24
C GLU A 337 19.90 -7.46 -12.17
N ILE A 338 18.66 -7.42 -12.66
CA ILE A 338 18.13 -8.40 -13.61
C ILE A 338 18.95 -8.43 -14.90
N ARG A 339 19.35 -7.26 -15.42
CA ARG A 339 20.21 -7.22 -16.61
C ARG A 339 21.53 -7.96 -16.38
N ARG A 340 22.20 -7.70 -15.25
CA ARG A 340 23.44 -8.41 -14.89
C ARG A 340 23.23 -9.91 -14.79
N TYR A 341 22.15 -10.32 -14.15
CA TYR A 341 21.79 -11.74 -14.04
C TYR A 341 21.59 -12.39 -15.42
N LEU A 342 20.82 -11.75 -16.32
CA LEU A 342 20.53 -12.28 -17.65
C LEU A 342 21.76 -12.27 -18.58
N GLU A 343 22.75 -11.41 -18.34
CA GLU A 343 24.02 -11.32 -19.05
C GLU A 343 25.08 -12.32 -18.49
N GLY A 344 24.74 -13.12 -17.48
CA GLY A 344 25.66 -14.06 -16.83
C GLY A 344 26.70 -13.42 -15.92
N ARG A 345 26.44 -12.20 -15.43
CA ARG A 345 27.31 -11.43 -14.54
C ARG A 345 26.75 -11.27 -13.12
N GLY A 346 25.78 -12.11 -12.79
CA GLY A 346 25.11 -12.12 -11.48
C GLY A 346 25.68 -13.13 -10.50
#